data_a7e2ae85113edf169e722db214a81aed
#
_entry.id   a7e2ae85113edf169e722db214a81aed
#
_cell.length_a   1.000
_cell.length_b   1.000
_cell.length_c   1.000
_cell.angle_alpha   90.00
_cell.angle_beta   90.00
_cell.angle_gamma   90.00
#
_symmetry.space_group_name_H-M   'P 1'
#
loop_
_entity.id
_entity.type
_entity.pdbx_description
1 polymer ?
#
loop_
_entity_poly.entity_id
_entity_poly.type
_entity_poly.pdbx_seq_one_letter_code
_entity_poly.pdbx_strand_id
1 'polypeptide(L)'
;EDLLVLDVRNEEDFGRFNVEGPFSIKMANVPYFDFMEEEDISVAKVSREKPIKVVCAKEGSAQYVGEILVSHGFEDVAFLEGGIKTWGNLLMPKRINLESDDYALYQFIRPGKASCNYGLIYQGEMVIFDPSRNYDFYRSFADRHQVKIVRTFETHLQADYISGSKQIANQTGAEIMAHIGDFSNASFQYNEVHDGESFEMGGNGPVVKVMHSPGHTPGSTSYIIDDKYFISGDTIFIQSVGRPDLGGKAKEWAAMLYDTLTNKVQNLDK
;
A
#
# COMPACT_ATOMS: atom_id res chain seq x y z
N GLU A 1 -10.49 2.82 18.55
CA GLU A 1 -11.32 3.99 18.88
C GLU A 1 -12.80 3.59 18.85
N ASP A 2 -13.58 4.19 19.74
CA ASP A 2 -14.97 3.85 19.92
C ASP A 2 -15.86 4.71 19.04
N LEU A 3 -15.92 4.41 17.74
CA LEU A 3 -16.72 5.10 16.73
C LEU A 3 -17.58 4.12 15.92
N LEU A 4 -18.60 4.64 15.24
CA LEU A 4 -19.41 3.94 14.25
C LEU A 4 -19.09 4.47 12.86
N VAL A 5 -18.71 3.60 11.93
CA VAL A 5 -18.69 3.93 10.50
C VAL A 5 -20.06 3.61 9.91
N LEU A 6 -20.74 4.62 9.40
CA LEU A 6 -21.99 4.50 8.67
C LEU A 6 -21.67 4.56 7.17
N ASP A 7 -21.73 3.42 6.49
CA ASP A 7 -21.58 3.36 5.05
C ASP A 7 -22.95 3.52 4.38
N VAL A 8 -23.10 4.56 3.58
CA VAL A 8 -24.36 4.91 2.91
C VAL A 8 -24.37 4.52 1.43
N ARG A 9 -23.44 3.66 1.00
CA ARG A 9 -23.52 3.01 -0.31
C ARG A 9 -24.57 1.90 -0.30
N ASN A 10 -24.93 1.40 -1.48
CA ASN A 10 -25.78 0.22 -1.59
C ASN A 10 -25.11 -1.02 -0.94
N GLU A 11 -25.90 -2.02 -0.61
CA GLU A 11 -25.43 -3.24 0.05
C GLU A 11 -24.40 -4.02 -0.77
N GLU A 12 -24.52 -4.03 -2.10
CA GLU A 12 -23.58 -4.71 -3.01
C GLU A 12 -22.21 -4.08 -2.94
N ASP A 13 -22.10 -2.76 -3.04
CA ASP A 13 -20.82 -2.03 -2.96
C ASP A 13 -20.21 -2.12 -1.56
N PHE A 14 -21.04 -2.09 -0.51
CA PHE A 14 -20.59 -2.30 0.86
C PHE A 14 -20.03 -3.72 1.06
N GLY A 15 -20.69 -4.74 0.52
CA GLY A 15 -20.25 -6.13 0.60
C GLY A 15 -18.97 -6.43 -0.19
N ARG A 16 -18.73 -5.69 -1.29
CA ARG A 16 -17.51 -5.85 -2.09
C ARG A 16 -16.27 -5.26 -1.42
N PHE A 17 -16.41 -4.12 -0.79
CA PHE A 17 -15.31 -3.40 -0.16
C PHE A 17 -15.86 -2.36 0.82
N ASN A 18 -15.36 -2.35 2.03
CA ASN A 18 -15.72 -1.38 3.06
C ASN A 18 -14.47 -0.84 3.77
N VAL A 19 -14.66 0.03 4.75
CA VAL A 19 -13.56 0.59 5.54
C VAL A 19 -12.94 -0.50 6.40
N GLU A 20 -11.69 -0.81 6.16
CA GLU A 20 -10.90 -1.75 6.95
C GLU A 20 -9.78 -1.02 7.68
N GLY A 21 -9.33 -1.56 8.78
CA GLY A 21 -8.24 -1.00 9.58
C GLY A 21 -7.54 -2.06 10.40
N PRO A 22 -6.47 -1.71 11.12
CA PRO A 22 -5.71 -2.64 11.96
C PRO A 22 -6.50 -3.14 13.17
N PHE A 23 -7.66 -2.54 13.45
CA PHE A 23 -8.56 -2.90 14.53
C PHE A 23 -9.96 -3.13 14.01
N SER A 24 -10.75 -3.95 14.72
CA SER A 24 -12.17 -4.13 14.41
C SER A 24 -12.91 -2.80 14.53
N ILE A 25 -13.62 -2.42 13.47
CA ILE A 25 -14.43 -1.19 13.40
C ILE A 25 -15.89 -1.59 13.43
N LYS A 26 -16.69 -0.94 14.28
CA LYS A 26 -18.15 -1.09 14.21
C LYS A 26 -18.66 -0.39 12.95
N MET A 27 -19.40 -1.11 12.14
CA MET A 27 -19.98 -0.58 10.89
C MET A 27 -21.49 -0.83 10.85
N ALA A 28 -22.20 0.11 10.24
CA ALA A 28 -23.58 -0.03 9.81
C ALA A 28 -23.66 0.34 8.32
N ASN A 29 -24.51 -0.37 7.57
CA ASN A 29 -24.84 0.00 6.20
C ASN A 29 -26.31 0.37 6.12
N VAL A 30 -26.57 1.61 5.75
CA VAL A 30 -27.91 2.13 5.45
C VAL A 30 -27.79 2.96 4.19
N PRO A 31 -28.30 2.48 3.04
CA PRO A 31 -28.16 3.17 1.76
C PRO A 31 -28.68 4.61 1.79
N TYR A 32 -27.98 5.52 1.13
CA TYR A 32 -28.36 6.94 1.13
C TYR A 32 -29.74 7.18 0.51
N PHE A 33 -30.18 6.32 -0.42
CA PHE A 33 -31.53 6.37 -0.99
C PHE A 33 -32.62 6.12 0.05
N ASP A 34 -32.37 5.23 1.04
CA ASP A 34 -33.33 4.98 2.13
C ASP A 34 -33.54 6.27 2.96
N PHE A 35 -32.50 7.09 3.17
CA PHE A 35 -32.63 8.39 3.83
C PHE A 35 -33.45 9.39 3.02
N MET A 36 -33.45 9.29 1.68
CA MET A 36 -34.25 10.14 0.82
C MET A 36 -35.74 9.72 0.80
N GLU A 37 -36.01 8.43 0.87
CA GLU A 37 -37.35 7.86 0.75
C GLU A 37 -38.05 7.72 2.10
N GLU A 38 -37.31 7.31 3.14
CA GLU A 38 -37.85 7.00 4.48
C GLU A 38 -36.88 7.53 5.57
N GLU A 39 -36.75 8.86 5.67
CA GLU A 39 -35.76 9.55 6.50
C GLU A 39 -35.82 9.09 7.98
N ASP A 40 -37.00 9.18 8.63
CA ASP A 40 -37.13 8.84 10.05
C ASP A 40 -36.82 7.37 10.34
N ILE A 41 -37.19 6.46 9.43
CA ILE A 41 -36.91 5.03 9.56
C ILE A 41 -35.44 4.76 9.43
N SER A 42 -34.77 5.43 8.50
CA SER A 42 -33.34 5.29 8.25
C SER A 42 -32.50 5.86 9.38
N VAL A 43 -32.88 7.02 9.91
CA VAL A 43 -32.27 7.63 11.10
C VAL A 43 -32.41 6.72 12.32
N ALA A 44 -33.54 6.06 12.50
CA ALA A 44 -33.77 5.13 13.63
C ALA A 44 -32.85 3.89 13.59
N LYS A 45 -32.30 3.52 12.43
CA LYS A 45 -31.34 2.42 12.28
C LYS A 45 -29.92 2.80 12.77
N VAL A 46 -29.63 4.09 12.99
CA VAL A 46 -28.29 4.59 13.33
C VAL A 46 -28.18 4.73 14.86
N SER A 47 -27.17 4.08 15.45
CA SER A 47 -26.91 4.20 16.88
C SER A 47 -26.41 5.61 17.26
N ARG A 48 -26.93 6.13 18.38
CA ARG A 48 -26.53 7.44 18.94
C ARG A 48 -25.43 7.36 20.00
N GLU A 49 -24.96 6.15 20.30
CA GLU A 49 -24.03 5.93 21.43
C GLU A 49 -22.60 6.32 21.14
N LYS A 50 -22.25 6.61 19.87
CA LYS A 50 -20.87 6.78 19.42
C LYS A 50 -20.75 7.89 18.39
N PRO A 51 -19.55 8.50 18.28
CA PRO A 51 -19.21 9.34 17.14
C PRO A 51 -19.45 8.61 15.82
N ILE A 52 -20.08 9.29 14.86
CA ILE A 52 -20.43 8.71 13.56
C ILE A 52 -19.52 9.25 12.47
N LYS A 53 -18.93 8.36 11.68
CA LYS A 53 -18.17 8.71 10.49
C LYS A 53 -18.90 8.15 9.27
N VAL A 54 -19.51 9.04 8.51
CA VAL A 54 -20.33 8.69 7.33
C VAL A 54 -19.43 8.49 6.12
N VAL A 55 -19.62 7.39 5.39
CA VAL A 55 -18.84 7.02 4.21
C VAL A 55 -19.76 6.70 3.03
N CYS A 56 -19.45 7.24 1.86
CA CYS A 56 -20.07 6.90 0.58
C CYS A 56 -19.01 6.65 -0.50
N ALA A 57 -19.41 6.34 -1.72
CA ALA A 57 -18.52 6.23 -2.87
C ALA A 57 -17.71 7.52 -3.11
N LYS A 58 -18.39 8.67 -2.96
CA LYS A 58 -17.84 10.03 -2.97
C LYS A 58 -18.39 10.77 -1.75
N GLU A 59 -18.01 12.02 -1.54
CA GLU A 59 -18.41 12.75 -0.34
C GLU A 59 -19.88 13.22 -0.33
N GLY A 60 -20.46 13.60 -1.48
CA GLY A 60 -21.76 14.30 -1.53
C GLY A 60 -22.92 13.60 -0.81
N SER A 61 -23.11 12.28 -1.05
CA SER A 61 -24.17 11.54 -0.34
C SER A 61 -23.85 11.34 1.15
N ALA A 62 -22.55 11.25 1.50
CA ALA A 62 -22.13 11.14 2.90
C ALA A 62 -22.37 12.46 3.65
N GLN A 63 -22.10 13.58 3.02
CA GLN A 63 -22.40 14.91 3.55
C GLN A 63 -23.91 15.09 3.75
N TYR A 64 -24.71 14.78 2.74
CA TYR A 64 -26.17 14.87 2.80
C TYR A 64 -26.74 14.08 3.98
N VAL A 65 -26.35 12.82 4.14
CA VAL A 65 -26.79 11.99 5.29
C VAL A 65 -26.26 12.54 6.61
N GLY A 66 -25.03 13.04 6.62
CA GLY A 66 -24.47 13.71 7.81
C GLY A 66 -25.30 14.91 8.26
N GLU A 67 -25.77 15.76 7.33
CA GLU A 67 -26.66 16.88 7.61
C GLU A 67 -28.03 16.42 8.17
N ILE A 68 -28.61 15.36 7.62
CA ILE A 68 -29.83 14.74 8.16
C ILE A 68 -29.61 14.30 9.61
N LEU A 69 -28.54 13.54 9.89
CA LEU A 69 -28.27 13.06 11.24
C LEU A 69 -28.12 14.22 12.24
N VAL A 70 -27.40 15.29 11.85
CA VAL A 70 -27.26 16.51 12.68
C VAL A 70 -28.61 17.16 12.93
N SER A 71 -29.51 17.28 11.92
CA SER A 71 -30.85 17.83 12.08
C SER A 71 -31.72 17.02 13.03
N HIS A 72 -31.47 15.70 13.13
CA HIS A 72 -32.11 14.78 14.08
C HIS A 72 -31.41 14.72 15.45
N GLY A 73 -30.45 15.63 15.73
CA GLY A 73 -29.83 15.79 17.05
C GLY A 73 -28.67 14.85 17.34
N PHE A 74 -27.99 14.31 16.31
CA PHE A 74 -26.71 13.64 16.49
C PHE A 74 -25.61 14.70 16.65
N GLU A 75 -24.75 14.58 17.65
CA GLU A 75 -23.79 15.63 18.02
C GLU A 75 -22.40 15.47 17.36
N ASP A 76 -21.87 14.27 17.24
CA ASP A 76 -20.54 14.01 16.67
C ASP A 76 -20.66 13.24 15.35
N VAL A 77 -20.95 13.99 14.29
CA VAL A 77 -21.07 13.48 12.93
C VAL A 77 -20.02 14.11 12.06
N ALA A 78 -19.24 13.29 11.35
CA ALA A 78 -18.34 13.72 10.30
C ALA A 78 -18.46 12.78 9.10
N PHE A 79 -18.04 13.22 7.92
CA PHE A 79 -17.99 12.39 6.74
C PHE A 79 -16.57 12.29 6.17
N LEU A 80 -16.31 11.22 5.43
CA LEU A 80 -15.03 11.00 4.79
C LEU A 80 -14.95 11.81 3.50
N GLU A 81 -14.08 12.81 3.48
CA GLU A 81 -13.79 13.62 2.29
C GLU A 81 -13.28 12.72 1.16
N GLY A 82 -13.85 12.91 -0.05
CA GLY A 82 -13.55 12.07 -1.23
C GLY A 82 -14.06 10.61 -1.13
N GLY A 83 -14.69 10.23 -0.03
CA GLY A 83 -15.36 8.95 0.19
C GLY A 83 -14.45 7.74 0.23
N ILE A 84 -15.02 6.55 0.02
CA ILE A 84 -14.32 5.26 0.11
C ILE A 84 -13.15 5.15 -0.89
N LYS A 85 -13.19 5.90 -1.98
CA LYS A 85 -12.09 5.95 -2.94
C LYS A 85 -10.83 6.57 -2.34
N THR A 86 -10.98 7.60 -1.53
CA THR A 86 -9.87 8.22 -0.79
C THR A 86 -9.34 7.25 0.26
N TRP A 87 -10.23 6.57 0.99
CA TRP A 87 -9.84 5.50 1.90
C TRP A 87 -9.02 4.40 1.20
N GLY A 88 -9.45 3.97 0.02
CA GLY A 88 -8.74 2.96 -0.78
C GLY A 88 -7.32 3.36 -1.21
N ASN A 89 -6.96 4.63 -1.09
CA ASN A 89 -5.60 5.13 -1.36
C ASN A 89 -4.81 5.45 -0.09
N LEU A 90 -5.39 5.29 1.09
CA LEU A 90 -4.70 5.53 2.35
C LEU A 90 -3.49 4.60 2.47
N LEU A 91 -2.36 5.18 2.88
CA LEU A 91 -1.17 4.45 3.28
C LEU A 91 -0.92 4.69 4.76
N MET A 92 -0.77 3.62 5.52
CA MET A 92 -0.49 3.67 6.95
C MET A 92 0.97 3.30 7.20
N PRO A 93 1.81 4.24 7.67
CA PRO A 93 3.19 3.96 7.98
C PRO A 93 3.30 3.20 9.31
N LYS A 94 4.07 2.10 9.29
CA LYS A 94 4.43 1.34 10.49
C LYS A 94 5.94 1.12 10.46
N ARG A 95 6.66 1.62 11.47
CA ARG A 95 8.07 1.26 11.64
C ARG A 95 8.18 -0.22 12.00
N ILE A 96 9.05 -0.97 11.31
CA ILE A 96 9.19 -2.42 11.46
C ILE A 96 10.54 -2.86 12.01
N ASN A 97 11.56 -1.98 11.99
CA ASN A 97 12.84 -2.23 12.67
C ASN A 97 12.87 -1.64 14.09
N LEU A 98 13.90 -1.97 14.87
CA LEU A 98 14.06 -1.48 16.23
C LEU A 98 14.34 0.04 16.24
N GLU A 99 13.87 0.72 17.27
CA GLU A 99 14.17 2.15 17.45
C GLU A 99 15.65 2.42 17.73
N SER A 100 16.37 1.41 18.26
CA SER A 100 17.80 1.46 18.52
C SER A 100 18.68 1.33 17.27
N ASP A 101 18.10 0.91 16.13
CA ASP A 101 18.84 0.88 14.87
C ASP A 101 19.12 2.31 14.39
N ASP A 102 20.26 2.54 13.77
CA ASP A 102 20.70 3.85 13.26
C ASP A 102 19.96 4.28 11.98
N TYR A 103 19.12 3.41 11.42
CA TYR A 103 18.20 3.68 10.31
C TYR A 103 16.76 3.41 10.70
N ALA A 104 15.81 3.88 9.90
CA ALA A 104 14.40 3.58 10.08
C ALA A 104 13.84 2.88 8.86
N LEU A 105 13.23 1.70 9.07
CA LEU A 105 12.53 0.94 8.03
C LEU A 105 11.03 0.95 8.32
N TYR A 106 10.26 1.48 7.37
CA TYR A 106 8.81 1.57 7.46
C TYR A 106 8.15 0.64 6.46
N GLN A 107 7.08 -0.01 6.88
CA GLN A 107 6.10 -0.62 5.99
C GLN A 107 4.93 0.36 5.82
N PHE A 108 4.56 0.66 4.59
CA PHE A 108 3.38 1.44 4.23
C PHE A 108 2.27 0.49 3.81
N ILE A 109 1.34 0.25 4.72
CA ILE A 109 0.22 -0.66 4.52
C ILE A 109 -0.89 0.11 3.81
N ARG A 110 -1.39 -0.42 2.71
CA ARG A 110 -2.55 0.09 1.99
C ARG A 110 -3.77 -0.80 2.25
N PRO A 111 -4.64 -0.47 3.26
CA PRO A 111 -5.74 -1.34 3.66
C PRO A 111 -6.69 -1.67 2.51
N GLY A 112 -7.01 -0.68 1.67
CA GLY A 112 -7.94 -0.83 0.57
C GLY A 112 -7.48 -1.73 -0.59
N LYS A 113 -6.23 -2.23 -0.55
CA LYS A 113 -5.67 -3.13 -1.59
C LYS A 113 -4.87 -4.28 -1.00
N ALA A 114 -4.74 -4.34 0.31
CA ALA A 114 -3.86 -5.29 1.00
C ALA A 114 -2.43 -5.31 0.42
N SER A 115 -1.95 -4.18 -0.12
CA SER A 115 -0.59 -4.06 -0.66
C SER A 115 0.33 -3.37 0.33
N CYS A 116 1.60 -3.73 0.32
CA CYS A 116 2.63 -3.16 1.15
C CYS A 116 3.71 -2.52 0.28
N ASN A 117 4.09 -1.31 0.67
CA ASN A 117 5.28 -0.64 0.14
C ASN A 117 6.23 -0.42 1.32
N TYR A 118 7.49 -0.13 1.05
CA TYR A 118 8.44 0.07 2.14
C TYR A 118 9.24 1.34 1.93
N GLY A 119 9.68 1.97 3.03
CA GLY A 119 10.55 3.13 3.02
C GLY A 119 11.71 2.93 3.98
N LEU A 120 12.93 3.05 3.48
CA LEU A 120 14.16 2.99 4.27
C LEU A 120 14.75 4.40 4.37
N ILE A 121 14.98 4.85 5.59
CA ILE A 121 15.49 6.19 5.90
C ILE A 121 16.83 6.08 6.61
N TYR A 122 17.81 6.82 6.10
CA TYR A 122 19.12 6.98 6.72
C TYR A 122 19.72 8.35 6.39
N GLN A 123 20.26 9.07 7.38
CA GLN A 123 21.00 10.32 7.26
C GLN A 123 20.40 11.36 6.28
N GLY A 124 19.10 11.61 6.36
CA GLY A 124 18.44 12.61 5.51
C GLY A 124 18.03 12.11 4.12
N GLU A 125 18.28 10.85 3.82
CA GLU A 125 17.86 10.17 2.59
C GLU A 125 16.76 9.15 2.84
N MET A 126 15.89 8.97 1.85
CA MET A 126 14.85 7.96 1.83
C MET A 126 14.86 7.22 0.50
N VAL A 127 14.82 5.90 0.55
CA VAL A 127 14.52 5.04 -0.59
C VAL A 127 13.18 4.36 -0.39
N ILE A 128 12.45 4.10 -1.48
CA ILE A 128 11.10 3.52 -1.42
C ILE A 128 11.08 2.26 -2.29
N PHE A 129 10.47 1.19 -1.77
CA PHE A 129 10.25 -0.06 -2.50
C PHE A 129 8.77 -0.16 -2.88
N ASP A 130 8.51 -0.45 -4.14
CA ASP A 130 7.18 -0.60 -4.75
C ASP A 130 6.21 0.56 -4.44
N PRO A 131 6.59 1.82 -4.68
CA PRO A 131 5.70 2.93 -4.34
C PRO A 131 4.41 2.86 -5.13
N SER A 132 3.29 3.06 -4.44
CA SER A 132 2.02 3.30 -5.11
C SER A 132 1.98 4.71 -5.73
N ARG A 133 1.00 4.97 -6.61
CA ARG A 133 0.83 6.29 -7.25
C ARG A 133 0.46 7.43 -6.29
N ASN A 134 0.38 7.21 -4.99
CA ASN A 134 0.04 8.23 -4.00
C ASN A 134 1.28 9.08 -3.62
N TYR A 135 1.80 9.85 -4.57
CA TYR A 135 2.99 10.68 -4.39
C TYR A 135 2.88 11.64 -3.20
N ASP A 136 1.73 12.27 -3.01
CA ASP A 136 1.54 13.27 -1.93
C ASP A 136 1.74 12.66 -0.54
N PHE A 137 1.41 11.40 -0.36
CA PHE A 137 1.71 10.69 0.88
C PHE A 137 3.22 10.58 1.10
N TYR A 138 3.98 10.10 0.11
CA TYR A 138 5.43 9.92 0.25
C TYR A 138 6.15 11.24 0.44
N ARG A 139 5.73 12.29 -0.28
CA ARG A 139 6.24 13.65 -0.11
C ARG A 139 5.99 14.15 1.32
N SER A 140 4.75 14.10 1.79
CA SER A 140 4.39 14.55 3.13
C SER A 140 5.07 13.72 4.23
N PHE A 141 5.33 12.44 3.97
CA PHE A 141 6.06 11.56 4.87
C PHE A 141 7.55 11.96 4.91
N ALA A 142 8.17 12.17 3.77
CA ALA A 142 9.56 12.63 3.65
C ALA A 142 9.76 14.01 4.31
N ASP A 143 8.85 14.96 4.08
CA ASP A 143 8.89 16.29 4.68
C ASP A 143 8.83 16.22 6.22
N ARG A 144 7.94 15.40 6.79
CA ARG A 144 7.83 15.18 8.25
C ARG A 144 9.09 14.59 8.87
N HIS A 145 9.77 13.71 8.14
CA HIS A 145 11.03 13.09 8.57
C HIS A 145 12.27 13.91 8.18
N GLN A 146 12.08 15.05 7.48
CA GLN A 146 13.17 15.92 7.01
C GLN A 146 14.19 15.19 6.12
N VAL A 147 13.69 14.30 5.24
CA VAL A 147 14.49 13.48 4.33
C VAL A 147 14.16 13.76 2.87
N LYS A 148 15.09 13.45 1.97
CA LYS A 148 14.90 13.51 0.52
C LYS A 148 14.68 12.11 -0.04
N ILE A 149 13.69 11.95 -0.90
CA ILE A 149 13.52 10.72 -1.67
C ILE A 149 14.58 10.70 -2.76
N VAL A 150 15.54 9.77 -2.67
CA VAL A 150 16.69 9.69 -3.59
C VAL A 150 16.58 8.53 -4.56
N ARG A 151 15.80 7.48 -4.23
CA ARG A 151 15.72 6.28 -5.06
C ARG A 151 14.40 5.54 -4.83
N THR A 152 13.89 4.90 -5.89
CA THR A 152 12.81 3.91 -5.80
C THR A 152 13.29 2.58 -6.35
N PHE A 153 12.85 1.48 -5.74
CA PHE A 153 13.11 0.12 -6.18
C PHE A 153 11.79 -0.55 -6.54
N GLU A 154 11.73 -1.18 -7.71
CA GLU A 154 10.61 -2.01 -8.12
C GLU A 154 10.95 -3.48 -7.92
N THR A 155 10.09 -4.23 -7.23
CA THR A 155 10.28 -5.68 -7.12
C THR A 155 9.88 -6.39 -8.40
N HIS A 156 8.87 -5.90 -9.10
CA HIS A 156 8.38 -6.44 -10.36
C HIS A 156 7.44 -5.47 -11.07
N LEU A 157 7.02 -5.78 -12.28
CA LEU A 157 5.98 -5.02 -12.96
C LEU A 157 4.61 -5.38 -12.34
N GLN A 158 4.07 -4.47 -11.56
CA GLN A 158 2.82 -4.65 -10.84
C GLN A 158 1.63 -4.86 -11.77
N ALA A 159 0.88 -5.93 -11.58
CA ALA A 159 -0.30 -6.25 -12.39
C ALA A 159 -1.57 -5.59 -11.86
N ASP A 160 -1.64 -5.26 -10.59
CA ASP A 160 -2.86 -4.88 -9.87
C ASP A 160 -2.90 -3.40 -9.43
N TYR A 161 -1.78 -2.67 -9.54
CA TYR A 161 -1.74 -1.22 -9.33
C TYR A 161 -0.69 -0.52 -10.21
N ILE A 162 -0.80 0.80 -10.30
CA ILE A 162 0.16 1.63 -11.03
C ILE A 162 1.26 2.07 -10.06
N SER A 163 2.52 1.74 -10.37
CA SER A 163 3.68 2.23 -9.62
C SER A 163 3.78 3.76 -9.62
N GLY A 164 4.20 4.30 -8.48
CA GLY A 164 4.50 5.71 -8.28
C GLY A 164 5.90 6.14 -8.67
N SER A 165 6.81 5.21 -8.98
CA SER A 165 8.23 5.51 -9.19
C SER A 165 8.47 6.58 -10.25
N LYS A 166 7.79 6.49 -11.40
CA LYS A 166 7.91 7.52 -12.45
C LYS A 166 7.47 8.91 -11.97
N GLN A 167 6.38 8.99 -11.21
CA GLN A 167 5.90 10.27 -10.68
C GLN A 167 6.87 10.82 -9.63
N ILE A 168 7.35 9.98 -8.73
CA ILE A 168 8.36 10.35 -7.71
C ILE A 168 9.62 10.86 -8.40
N ALA A 169 10.18 10.12 -9.35
CA ALA A 169 11.37 10.52 -10.10
C ALA A 169 11.20 11.88 -10.78
N ASN A 170 10.06 12.12 -11.43
CA ASN A 170 9.78 13.41 -12.09
C ASN A 170 9.69 14.59 -11.10
N GLN A 171 9.27 14.36 -9.87
CA GLN A 171 9.06 15.40 -8.86
C GLN A 171 10.28 15.64 -7.97
N THR A 172 11.12 14.62 -7.76
CA THR A 172 12.21 14.66 -6.80
C THR A 172 13.59 14.52 -7.43
N GLY A 173 13.68 14.02 -8.67
CA GLY A 173 14.92 13.60 -9.29
C GLY A 173 15.44 12.24 -8.80
N ALA A 174 14.62 11.48 -8.04
CA ALA A 174 14.99 10.16 -7.56
C ALA A 174 15.28 9.18 -8.71
N GLU A 175 16.28 8.33 -8.53
CA GLU A 175 16.57 7.23 -9.45
C GLU A 175 15.48 6.13 -9.34
N ILE A 176 15.16 5.51 -10.49
CA ILE A 176 14.31 4.31 -10.52
C ILE A 176 15.21 3.11 -10.73
N MET A 177 15.09 2.11 -9.86
CA MET A 177 15.85 0.87 -9.90
C MET A 177 14.90 -0.27 -10.25
N ALA A 178 15.13 -1.00 -11.34
CA ALA A 178 14.24 -2.06 -11.80
C ALA A 178 15.01 -3.12 -12.61
N HIS A 179 14.49 -4.35 -12.67
CA HIS A 179 15.10 -5.43 -13.44
C HIS A 179 14.57 -5.45 -14.88
N ILE A 180 15.48 -5.60 -15.85
CA ILE A 180 15.15 -5.58 -17.29
C ILE A 180 14.13 -6.63 -17.70
N GLY A 181 14.06 -7.76 -16.99
CA GLY A 181 13.11 -8.85 -17.27
C GLY A 181 11.65 -8.41 -17.30
N ASP A 182 11.30 -7.38 -16.55
CA ASP A 182 9.96 -6.80 -16.50
C ASP A 182 9.88 -5.41 -17.15
N PHE A 183 10.96 -4.65 -17.15
CA PHE A 183 10.97 -3.24 -17.54
C PHE A 183 11.61 -2.96 -18.91
N SER A 184 11.94 -4.00 -19.70
CA SER A 184 12.54 -3.84 -21.05
C SER A 184 11.73 -2.95 -22.00
N ASN A 185 10.40 -2.86 -21.81
CA ASN A 185 9.49 -2.02 -22.62
C ASN A 185 9.07 -0.74 -21.89
N ALA A 186 9.72 -0.36 -20.80
CA ALA A 186 9.36 0.85 -20.06
C ALA A 186 9.54 2.11 -20.91
N SER A 187 8.56 3.02 -20.87
CA SER A 187 8.60 4.31 -21.59
C SER A 187 9.31 5.42 -20.80
N PHE A 188 10.07 5.07 -19.77
CA PHE A 188 10.83 5.98 -18.91
C PHE A 188 12.22 5.39 -18.63
N GLN A 189 13.13 6.24 -18.22
CA GLN A 189 14.49 5.81 -17.86
C GLN A 189 14.49 5.19 -16.45
N TYR A 190 15.24 4.12 -16.30
CA TYR A 190 15.52 3.45 -15.04
C TYR A 190 16.95 2.91 -15.06
N ASN A 191 17.53 2.67 -13.90
CA ASN A 191 18.78 1.99 -13.73
C ASN A 191 18.48 0.49 -13.55
N GLU A 192 19.12 -0.33 -14.36
CA GLU A 192 18.98 -1.78 -14.28
C GLU A 192 19.64 -2.31 -13.01
N VAL A 193 18.97 -3.22 -12.30
CA VAL A 193 19.52 -3.95 -11.15
C VAL A 193 19.87 -5.37 -11.53
N HIS A 194 20.95 -5.89 -10.96
CA HIS A 194 21.44 -7.24 -11.23
C HIS A 194 21.55 -8.08 -9.96
N ASP A 195 21.42 -9.40 -10.12
CA ASP A 195 21.53 -10.37 -9.00
C ASP A 195 22.88 -10.21 -8.28
N GLY A 196 22.85 -10.09 -6.96
CA GLY A 196 24.04 -9.90 -6.11
C GLY A 196 24.56 -8.48 -6.03
N GLU A 197 23.97 -7.52 -6.75
CA GLU A 197 24.32 -6.11 -6.62
C GLU A 197 23.94 -5.56 -5.25
N SER A 198 24.65 -4.53 -4.78
CA SER A 198 24.42 -3.94 -3.47
C SER A 198 24.48 -2.42 -3.52
N PHE A 199 23.58 -1.77 -2.79
CA PHE A 199 23.48 -0.32 -2.67
C PHE A 199 23.59 0.07 -1.19
N GLU A 200 24.64 0.81 -0.84
CA GLU A 200 24.86 1.32 0.51
C GLU A 200 24.29 2.73 0.63
N MET A 201 23.52 3.02 1.67
CA MET A 201 23.01 4.36 1.91
C MET A 201 24.03 5.24 2.63
N GLY A 202 24.19 6.48 2.17
CA GLY A 202 25.06 7.49 2.82
C GLY A 202 26.52 7.07 2.99
N GLY A 203 26.98 5.98 2.35
CA GLY A 203 28.37 5.51 2.36
C GLY A 203 28.82 4.73 3.60
N ASN A 204 27.99 4.64 4.67
CA ASN A 204 28.22 3.83 5.88
C ASN A 204 26.88 3.36 6.50
N GLY A 205 25.82 3.36 5.73
CA GLY A 205 24.47 3.04 6.20
C GLY A 205 24.05 1.63 5.86
N PRO A 206 22.74 1.35 6.01
CA PRO A 206 22.20 0.03 5.70
C PRO A 206 22.42 -0.30 4.23
N VAL A 207 22.74 -1.57 3.98
CA VAL A 207 22.98 -2.11 2.65
C VAL A 207 21.72 -2.74 2.09
N VAL A 208 21.33 -2.36 0.88
CA VAL A 208 20.25 -2.98 0.11
C VAL A 208 20.90 -3.94 -0.90
N LYS A 209 20.75 -5.25 -0.68
CA LYS A 209 21.24 -6.29 -1.61
C LYS A 209 20.14 -6.72 -2.56
N VAL A 210 20.47 -6.88 -3.83
CA VAL A 210 19.56 -7.32 -4.87
C VAL A 210 19.61 -8.84 -4.99
N MET A 211 18.46 -9.48 -4.99
CA MET A 211 18.31 -10.89 -5.30
C MET A 211 17.28 -11.05 -6.42
N HIS A 212 17.74 -11.35 -7.64
CA HIS A 212 16.82 -11.73 -8.73
C HIS A 212 16.10 -13.00 -8.35
N SER A 213 14.77 -12.94 -8.27
CA SER A 213 13.89 -13.98 -7.73
C SER A 213 12.73 -14.28 -8.69
N PRO A 214 13.03 -14.72 -9.95
CA PRO A 214 12.04 -14.90 -11.00
C PRO A 214 11.05 -16.01 -10.66
N GLY A 215 9.81 -15.85 -11.21
CA GLY A 215 8.80 -16.89 -11.12
C GLY A 215 7.38 -16.37 -11.00
N HIS A 216 7.12 -15.34 -10.19
CA HIS A 216 5.88 -14.58 -10.28
C HIS A 216 5.84 -13.79 -11.59
N THR A 217 6.94 -13.08 -11.87
CA THR A 217 7.29 -12.55 -13.19
C THR A 217 8.74 -12.91 -13.53
N PRO A 218 9.17 -12.82 -14.81
CA PRO A 218 10.56 -13.06 -15.19
C PRO A 218 11.56 -12.07 -14.58
N GLY A 219 11.11 -10.84 -14.30
CA GLY A 219 11.93 -9.78 -13.70
C GLY A 219 11.74 -9.63 -12.20
N SER A 220 11.01 -10.52 -11.54
CA SER A 220 10.81 -10.46 -10.08
C SER A 220 12.16 -10.38 -9.37
N THR A 221 12.28 -9.41 -8.49
CA THR A 221 13.50 -9.08 -7.73
C THR A 221 13.12 -8.84 -6.28
N SER A 222 13.83 -9.48 -5.39
CA SER A 222 13.68 -9.27 -3.95
C SER A 222 14.85 -8.43 -3.44
N TYR A 223 14.64 -7.72 -2.34
CA TYR A 223 15.67 -6.87 -1.73
C TYR A 223 15.91 -7.29 -0.30
N ILE A 224 17.18 -7.45 0.07
CA ILE A 224 17.60 -7.80 1.42
C ILE A 224 18.24 -6.55 2.04
N ILE A 225 17.66 -6.07 3.14
CA ILE A 225 18.15 -4.87 3.83
C ILE A 225 18.95 -5.32 5.05
N ASP A 226 20.22 -4.94 5.06
CA ASP A 226 21.14 -5.13 6.18
C ASP A 226 21.22 -6.59 6.70
N ASP A 227 21.07 -7.54 5.78
CA ASP A 227 20.98 -9.00 6.04
C ASP A 227 19.91 -9.40 7.08
N LYS A 228 18.93 -8.54 7.36
CA LYS A 228 17.89 -8.75 8.38
C LYS A 228 16.47 -8.74 7.84
N TYR A 229 16.19 -7.93 6.81
CA TYR A 229 14.82 -7.76 6.31
C TYR A 229 14.75 -8.14 4.84
N PHE A 230 13.76 -8.96 4.50
CA PHE A 230 13.56 -9.47 3.16
C PHE A 230 12.28 -8.88 2.55
N ILE A 231 12.44 -7.98 1.57
CA ILE A 231 11.35 -7.44 0.77
C ILE A 231 11.19 -8.34 -0.44
N SER A 232 10.22 -9.23 -0.39
CA SER A 232 10.04 -10.30 -1.36
C SER A 232 9.22 -9.91 -2.59
N GLY A 233 8.56 -8.75 -2.59
CA GLY A 233 7.48 -8.52 -3.55
C GLY A 233 6.49 -9.67 -3.54
N ASP A 234 6.07 -10.11 -4.72
CA ASP A 234 5.15 -11.23 -4.88
C ASP A 234 5.86 -12.59 -5.05
N THR A 235 7.13 -12.70 -4.70
CA THR A 235 7.86 -13.99 -4.74
C THR A 235 7.35 -14.93 -3.65
N ILE A 236 7.19 -14.43 -2.41
CA ILE A 236 6.73 -15.20 -1.25
C ILE A 236 5.83 -14.37 -0.35
N PHE A 237 4.79 -14.98 0.19
CA PHE A 237 3.88 -14.44 1.20
C PHE A 237 3.95 -15.27 2.48
N ILE A 238 3.27 -14.83 3.55
CA ILE A 238 3.31 -15.53 4.87
C ILE A 238 2.83 -16.98 4.77
N GLN A 239 1.85 -17.29 3.90
CA GLN A 239 1.24 -18.63 3.79
C GLN A 239 1.15 -19.14 2.34
N SER A 240 1.76 -18.43 1.39
CA SER A 240 1.67 -18.75 -0.03
C SER A 240 2.86 -18.20 -0.80
N VAL A 241 2.85 -18.37 -2.10
CA VAL A 241 3.82 -17.82 -3.04
C VAL A 241 3.10 -17.10 -4.17
N GLY A 242 3.79 -16.24 -4.89
CA GLY A 242 3.26 -15.55 -6.05
C GLY A 242 2.78 -16.53 -7.13
N ARG A 243 1.69 -16.19 -7.79
CA ARG A 243 1.15 -17.02 -8.89
C ARG A 243 2.03 -16.88 -10.15
N PRO A 244 2.38 -17.99 -10.81
CA PRO A 244 3.28 -17.96 -11.97
C PRO A 244 2.54 -17.92 -13.33
N ASP A 245 1.23 -17.66 -13.35
CA ASP A 245 0.39 -17.86 -14.55
C ASP A 245 -0.05 -16.55 -15.23
N LEU A 246 0.39 -15.39 -14.74
CA LEU A 246 -0.02 -14.07 -15.23
C LEU A 246 0.36 -13.81 -16.70
N GLY A 247 1.51 -14.30 -17.15
CA GLY A 247 2.01 -14.09 -18.51
C GLY A 247 1.65 -15.19 -19.51
N GLY A 248 0.76 -16.12 -19.17
CA GLY A 248 0.38 -17.24 -20.04
C GLY A 248 1.46 -18.34 -20.18
N LYS A 249 2.55 -18.26 -19.42
CA LYS A 249 3.66 -19.23 -19.42
C LYS A 249 3.78 -19.96 -18.08
N ALA A 250 2.66 -20.37 -17.52
CA ALA A 250 2.56 -20.90 -16.16
C ALA A 250 3.60 -21.99 -15.84
N LYS A 251 3.83 -22.94 -16.76
CA LYS A 251 4.79 -24.03 -16.54
C LYS A 251 6.23 -23.54 -16.45
N GLU A 252 6.60 -22.59 -17.32
CA GLU A 252 7.95 -22.00 -17.35
C GLU A 252 8.20 -21.18 -16.08
N TRP A 253 7.27 -20.32 -15.73
CA TRP A 253 7.39 -19.44 -14.57
C TRP A 253 7.30 -20.21 -13.25
N ALA A 254 6.48 -21.26 -13.17
CA ALA A 254 6.45 -22.15 -12.01
C ALA A 254 7.78 -22.86 -11.78
N ALA A 255 8.48 -23.25 -12.85
CA ALA A 255 9.81 -23.84 -12.72
C ALA A 255 10.83 -22.82 -12.21
N MET A 256 10.77 -21.56 -12.70
CA MET A 256 11.61 -20.47 -12.20
C MET A 256 11.33 -20.19 -10.71
N LEU A 257 10.04 -20.14 -10.32
CA LEU A 257 9.66 -19.90 -8.93
C LEU A 257 10.15 -21.03 -8.01
N TYR A 258 10.00 -22.28 -8.45
CA TYR A 258 10.51 -23.42 -7.71
C TYR A 258 12.03 -23.34 -7.50
N ASP A 259 12.79 -23.00 -8.54
CA ASP A 259 14.24 -22.81 -8.46
C ASP A 259 14.60 -21.66 -7.51
N THR A 260 13.92 -20.51 -7.63
CA THR A 260 14.08 -19.36 -6.73
C THR A 260 13.86 -19.76 -5.27
N LEU A 261 12.79 -20.46 -4.97
CA LEU A 261 12.44 -20.85 -3.59
C LEU A 261 13.45 -21.85 -3.02
N THR A 262 13.85 -22.87 -3.81
CA THR A 262 14.72 -23.95 -3.33
C THR A 262 16.19 -23.57 -3.27
N ASN A 263 16.67 -22.78 -4.23
CA ASN A 263 18.11 -22.48 -4.37
C ASN A 263 18.50 -21.10 -3.83
N LYS A 264 17.54 -20.17 -3.65
CA LYS A 264 17.82 -18.84 -3.12
C LYS A 264 17.13 -18.58 -1.79
N VAL A 265 15.80 -18.58 -1.76
CA VAL A 265 15.03 -18.20 -0.56
C VAL A 265 15.26 -19.16 0.61
N GLN A 266 15.28 -20.46 0.36
CA GLN A 266 15.51 -21.47 1.41
C GLN A 266 16.90 -21.36 2.07
N ASN A 267 17.85 -20.74 1.40
CA ASN A 267 19.23 -20.57 1.87
C ASN A 267 19.48 -19.22 2.58
N LEU A 268 18.44 -18.36 2.68
CA LEU A 268 18.54 -17.17 3.51
C LEU A 268 18.60 -17.58 4.99
N ASP A 269 19.47 -16.93 5.73
CA ASP A 269 19.54 -17.13 7.18
C ASP A 269 18.20 -16.78 7.85
N LYS A 270 17.82 -17.57 8.87
CA LYS A 270 16.53 -17.43 9.56
C LYS A 270 16.61 -16.42 10.68
#